data_ffdaab42051aa4f7141b6470c575ecf9
#
_entry.id   ffdaab42051aa4f7141b6470c575ecf9
#
_cell.length_a   1.000
_cell.length_b   1.000
_cell.length_c   1.000
_cell.angle_alpha   90.00
_cell.angle_beta   90.00
_cell.angle_gamma   90.00
#
_symmetry.space_group_name_H-M   'P 1'
#
loop_
_entity.id
_entity.type
_entity.pdbx_description
1 polymer ?
#
loop_
_entity_poly.entity_id
_entity_poly.type
_entity_poly.pdbx_seq_one_letter_code
_entity_poly.pdbx_strand_id
1 'polypeptide(L)'
;MNNIKGSLILLLAAFIWGTAFVAQTSAGDNIGAFTFNACRNIIGALFLFIVIAILDMRKYSDRYDNPSENNYNIYKKNYIINKKDYLTDANKWPIKEGVICGILLCIAMNLQQIGINTYPDGVAVSGRAGFLTATYVVMIAIVSVFMGQKLHKLTIIAAFVCIAGMYLLCIAGGINEIYVADILELMCAVAFTIHMFTVDKYDKADGVKLSCIQFLTSGILSGILMLIFDKADINSIMKAIIPILYAGVMSSGIAYTFQIIGQKYAKPSVTAIVLSLESVFAALAGWILLGEHLSTRELTGCILVFTAVIIAQIPQFAHNVDDSKQQVIE
;
A
#
# COMPACT_ATOMS: atom_id res chain seq x y z
N MET A 1 4.64 18.28 8.16
CA MET A 1 5.65 17.22 7.87
C MET A 1 6.02 17.40 6.41
N ASN A 2 7.30 17.55 6.08
CA ASN A 2 7.71 17.93 4.72
C ASN A 2 7.36 16.82 3.73
N ASN A 3 7.04 17.19 2.48
CA ASN A 3 6.75 16.25 1.37
C ASN A 3 7.81 15.14 1.24
N ILE A 4 9.09 15.43 1.59
CA ILE A 4 10.18 14.44 1.64
C ILE A 4 9.90 13.30 2.61
N LYS A 5 9.39 13.60 3.82
CA LYS A 5 9.06 12.54 4.82
C LYS A 5 7.94 11.64 4.32
N GLY A 6 6.93 12.22 3.63
CA GLY A 6 5.88 11.45 2.98
C GLY A 6 6.43 10.51 1.92
N SER A 7 7.31 11.00 1.05
CA SER A 7 7.95 10.20 0.00
C SER A 7 8.83 9.07 0.56
N LEU A 8 9.56 9.31 1.66
CA LEU A 8 10.34 8.26 2.32
C LEU A 8 9.46 7.16 2.93
N ILE A 9 8.32 7.53 3.53
CA ILE A 9 7.35 6.57 4.04
C ILE A 9 6.77 5.71 2.91
N LEU A 10 6.44 6.33 1.77
CA LEU A 10 5.96 5.63 0.58
C LEU A 10 7.04 4.72 -0.03
N LEU A 11 8.30 5.14 -0.03
CA LEU A 11 9.42 4.31 -0.48
C LEU A 11 9.59 3.04 0.38
N LEU A 12 9.45 3.17 1.70
CA LEU A 12 9.47 2.02 2.60
C LEU A 12 8.28 1.09 2.33
N ALA A 13 7.10 1.64 2.05
CA ALA A 13 5.95 0.84 1.67
C ALA A 13 6.21 0.07 0.37
N ALA A 14 6.77 0.72 -0.65
CA ALA A 14 7.14 0.10 -1.92
C ALA A 14 8.16 -1.03 -1.74
N PHE A 15 9.17 -0.85 -0.88
CA PHE A 15 10.15 -1.88 -0.56
C PHE A 15 9.48 -3.11 0.09
N ILE A 16 8.63 -2.89 1.09
CA ILE A 16 7.93 -3.99 1.77
C ILE A 16 7.01 -4.73 0.79
N TRP A 17 6.29 -4.01 -0.08
CA TRP A 17 5.41 -4.64 -1.04
C TRP A 17 6.17 -5.40 -2.13
N GLY A 18 7.28 -4.86 -2.62
CA GLY A 18 8.12 -5.57 -3.58
C GLY A 18 8.58 -6.92 -3.03
N THR A 19 9.10 -6.94 -1.81
CA THR A 19 9.50 -8.19 -1.16
C THR A 19 8.31 -9.09 -0.79
N ALA A 20 7.10 -8.52 -0.63
CA ALA A 20 5.89 -9.30 -0.36
C ALA A 20 5.42 -10.13 -1.57
N PHE A 21 5.79 -9.78 -2.82
CA PHE A 21 5.52 -10.63 -3.99
C PHE A 21 6.21 -11.98 -3.88
N VAL A 22 7.45 -12.02 -3.37
CA VAL A 22 8.15 -13.29 -3.08
C VAL A 22 7.39 -14.13 -2.06
N ALA A 23 6.89 -13.50 -0.99
CA ALA A 23 6.08 -14.19 0.00
C ALA A 23 4.75 -14.70 -0.58
N GLN A 24 4.10 -13.91 -1.44
CA GLN A 24 2.85 -14.30 -2.10
C GLN A 24 3.06 -15.48 -3.05
N THR A 25 4.12 -15.45 -3.86
CA THR A 25 4.49 -16.55 -4.77
C THR A 25 4.76 -17.83 -3.97
N SER A 26 5.62 -17.76 -2.95
CA SER A 26 5.96 -18.91 -2.09
C SER A 26 4.75 -19.47 -1.32
N ALA A 27 3.78 -18.64 -0.96
CA ALA A 27 2.55 -19.11 -0.33
C ALA A 27 1.62 -19.82 -1.33
N GLY A 28 1.56 -19.32 -2.57
CA GLY A 28 0.73 -19.87 -3.64
C GLY A 28 0.99 -21.35 -3.94
N ASP A 29 2.22 -21.81 -3.70
CA ASP A 29 2.58 -23.24 -3.85
C ASP A 29 1.89 -24.15 -2.84
N ASN A 30 1.38 -23.60 -1.72
CA ASN A 30 0.88 -24.38 -0.60
C ASN A 30 -0.61 -24.16 -0.33
N ILE A 31 -1.14 -22.96 -0.58
CA ILE A 31 -2.51 -22.57 -0.19
C ILE A 31 -3.21 -21.75 -1.28
N GLY A 32 -4.54 -21.82 -1.27
CA GLY A 32 -5.37 -21.04 -2.18
C GLY A 32 -5.32 -19.53 -1.88
N ALA A 33 -5.71 -18.75 -2.88
CA ALA A 33 -5.64 -17.28 -2.84
C ALA A 33 -6.52 -16.68 -1.74
N PHE A 34 -7.72 -17.18 -1.56
CA PHE A 34 -8.64 -16.69 -0.52
C PHE A 34 -8.15 -17.03 0.87
N THR A 35 -7.58 -18.24 1.05
CA THR A 35 -6.97 -18.68 2.33
C THR A 35 -5.81 -17.77 2.71
N PHE A 36 -4.90 -17.50 1.77
CA PHE A 36 -3.78 -16.60 2.01
C PHE A 36 -4.25 -15.20 2.42
N ASN A 37 -5.17 -14.62 1.64
CA ASN A 37 -5.67 -13.27 1.90
C ASN A 37 -6.52 -13.18 3.18
N ALA A 38 -7.32 -14.21 3.52
CA ALA A 38 -8.03 -14.26 4.78
C ALA A 38 -7.06 -14.22 5.96
N CYS A 39 -6.06 -15.10 5.98
CA CYS A 39 -5.08 -15.20 7.06
C CYS A 39 -4.25 -13.93 7.19
N ARG A 40 -3.63 -13.43 6.08
CA ARG A 40 -2.78 -12.24 6.14
C ARG A 40 -3.54 -10.98 6.57
N ASN A 41 -4.79 -10.80 6.10
CA ASN A 41 -5.56 -9.60 6.41
C ASN A 41 -6.10 -9.63 7.84
N ILE A 42 -6.52 -10.77 8.37
CA ILE A 42 -6.89 -10.91 9.79
C ILE A 42 -5.68 -10.64 10.69
N ILE A 43 -4.50 -11.20 10.36
CA ILE A 43 -3.25 -10.94 11.11
C ILE A 43 -2.89 -9.46 11.05
N GLY A 44 -2.99 -8.82 9.87
CA GLY A 44 -2.75 -7.39 9.70
C GLY A 44 -3.70 -6.54 10.55
N ALA A 45 -4.99 -6.87 10.55
CA ALA A 45 -5.99 -6.16 11.36
C ALA A 45 -5.72 -6.32 12.86
N LEU A 46 -5.39 -7.52 13.33
CA LEU A 46 -5.05 -7.79 14.74
C LEU A 46 -3.78 -7.04 15.16
N PHE A 47 -2.74 -7.06 14.32
CA PHE A 47 -1.52 -6.29 14.55
C PHE A 47 -1.82 -4.79 14.69
N LEU A 48 -2.60 -4.21 13.77
CA LEU A 48 -2.97 -2.80 13.82
C LEU A 48 -3.85 -2.48 15.03
N PHE A 49 -4.74 -3.37 15.43
CA PHE A 49 -5.54 -3.20 16.64
C PHE A 49 -4.66 -3.08 17.88
N ILE A 50 -3.62 -3.93 18.00
CA ILE A 50 -2.64 -3.85 19.09
C ILE A 50 -1.89 -2.51 19.04
N VAL A 51 -1.44 -2.09 17.85
CA VAL A 51 -0.76 -0.80 17.65
C VAL A 51 -1.66 0.37 18.10
N ILE A 52 -2.93 0.36 17.71
CA ILE A 52 -3.90 1.40 18.11
C ILE A 52 -4.06 1.41 19.63
N ALA A 53 -4.22 0.25 20.26
CA ALA A 53 -4.36 0.16 21.72
C ALA A 53 -3.13 0.73 22.43
N ILE A 54 -1.92 0.43 21.95
CA ILE A 54 -0.68 0.98 22.53
C ILE A 54 -0.61 2.50 22.33
N LEU A 55 -0.95 3.02 21.16
CA LEU A 55 -0.93 4.46 20.87
C LEU A 55 -1.96 5.22 21.70
N ASP A 56 -3.15 4.66 21.86
CA ASP A 56 -4.21 5.28 22.69
C ASP A 56 -3.84 5.25 24.18
N MET A 57 -3.21 4.17 24.68
CA MET A 57 -2.67 4.12 26.05
C MET A 57 -1.57 5.17 26.30
N ARG A 58 -0.62 5.34 25.36
CA ARG A 58 0.43 6.38 25.48
C ARG A 58 -0.15 7.77 25.52
N LYS A 59 -1.11 8.09 24.64
CA LYS A 59 -1.80 9.39 24.66
C LYS A 59 -2.53 9.65 25.99
N TYR A 60 -2.97 8.60 26.64
CA TYR A 60 -3.59 8.67 27.97
C TYR A 60 -2.54 8.96 29.06
N SER A 61 -1.38 8.26 29.05
CA SER A 61 -0.30 8.44 30.02
C SER A 61 0.31 9.85 29.95
N ASP A 62 0.68 10.32 28.73
CA ASP A 62 1.29 11.64 28.53
C ASP A 62 0.43 12.82 29.06
N ARG A 63 -0.88 12.61 29.18
CA ARG A 63 -1.79 13.59 29.77
C ARG A 63 -1.80 13.60 31.29
N TYR A 64 -1.52 12.45 31.91
CA TYR A 64 -1.48 12.33 33.35
C TYR A 64 -0.16 12.82 33.96
N ASP A 65 0.96 12.68 33.21
CA ASP A 65 2.31 12.97 33.70
C ASP A 65 2.72 14.45 33.57
N ASN A 66 1.90 15.33 32.96
CA ASN A 66 2.23 16.74 32.78
C ASN A 66 1.07 17.70 33.15
N PRO A 67 0.60 17.72 34.41
CA PRO A 67 -0.31 18.77 34.88
C PRO A 67 0.49 20.03 35.22
N SER A 68 0.47 21.03 34.35
CA SER A 68 0.95 22.37 34.73
C SER A 68 0.11 22.88 35.91
N GLU A 69 0.77 23.18 37.05
CA GLU A 69 0.17 23.49 38.35
C GLU A 69 -0.85 24.64 38.37
N ASN A 70 -0.93 25.46 37.34
CA ASN A 70 -1.79 26.66 37.32
C ASN A 70 -3.23 26.42 36.77
N ASN A 71 -3.61 25.19 36.40
CA ASN A 71 -4.89 24.96 35.73
C ASN A 71 -5.81 23.89 36.36
N TYR A 72 -5.53 23.42 37.59
CA TYR A 72 -6.27 22.28 38.17
C TYR A 72 -7.80 22.47 38.19
N ASN A 73 -8.30 23.67 38.50
CA ASN A 73 -9.74 23.93 38.56
C ASN A 73 -10.40 24.19 37.19
N ILE A 74 -9.65 24.74 36.22
CA ILE A 74 -10.10 24.91 34.85
C ILE A 74 -10.09 23.52 34.17
N TYR A 75 -9.09 22.67 34.47
CA TYR A 75 -9.00 21.30 33.98
C TYR A 75 -10.15 20.42 34.46
N LYS A 76 -10.59 20.51 35.70
CA LYS A 76 -11.69 19.70 36.23
C LYS A 76 -13.02 20.01 35.54
N LYS A 77 -13.28 21.28 35.24
CA LYS A 77 -14.51 21.74 34.56
C LYS A 77 -14.45 21.41 33.04
N ASN A 78 -13.31 21.65 32.38
CA ASN A 78 -13.07 21.31 30.98
C ASN A 78 -12.89 19.80 30.79
N TYR A 79 -12.43 19.04 31.81
CA TYR A 79 -12.32 17.58 31.76
C TYR A 79 -13.67 16.91 31.59
N ILE A 80 -14.73 17.41 32.26
CA ILE A 80 -16.08 16.82 32.11
C ILE A 80 -16.69 17.19 30.76
N ILE A 81 -16.48 18.41 30.28
CA ILE A 81 -16.98 18.89 28.98
C ILE A 81 -16.17 18.27 27.82
N ASN A 82 -14.85 18.34 27.87
CA ASN A 82 -13.97 17.81 26.82
C ASN A 82 -13.88 16.28 26.82
N LYS A 83 -14.17 15.57 27.94
CA LYS A 83 -14.25 14.12 27.95
C LYS A 83 -15.36 13.59 27.03
N LYS A 84 -16.48 14.33 26.97
CA LYS A 84 -17.61 13.98 26.10
C LYS A 84 -17.31 14.29 24.64
N ASP A 85 -16.69 15.44 24.34
CA ASP A 85 -16.30 15.83 22.98
C ASP A 85 -15.09 15.03 22.48
N TYR A 86 -14.14 14.72 23.37
CA TYR A 86 -12.96 13.94 23.03
C TYR A 86 -13.24 12.44 22.85
N LEU A 87 -14.17 11.88 23.60
CA LEU A 87 -14.65 10.51 23.42
C LEU A 87 -15.51 10.39 22.14
N THR A 88 -16.12 11.49 21.69
CA THR A 88 -16.90 11.49 20.45
C THR A 88 -16.03 11.67 19.21
N ASP A 89 -15.00 12.52 19.21
CA ASP A 89 -14.20 12.80 18.01
C ASP A 89 -12.90 11.98 17.89
N ALA A 90 -12.12 11.88 18.98
CA ALA A 90 -10.86 11.12 18.94
C ALA A 90 -11.07 9.59 18.94
N ASN A 91 -12.25 9.13 19.36
CA ASN A 91 -12.62 7.72 19.41
C ASN A 91 -13.51 7.28 18.24
N LYS A 92 -13.76 8.18 17.29
CA LYS A 92 -14.58 7.83 16.13
C LYS A 92 -13.80 6.94 15.17
N TRP A 93 -14.15 5.68 15.17
CA TRP A 93 -13.65 4.74 14.18
C TRP A 93 -14.26 5.06 12.80
N PRO A 94 -13.46 5.17 11.73
CA PRO A 94 -13.96 5.41 10.37
C PRO A 94 -14.53 4.11 9.78
N ILE A 95 -15.62 3.59 10.38
CA ILE A 95 -16.18 2.27 10.05
C ILE A 95 -16.68 2.23 8.61
N LYS A 96 -17.49 3.24 8.23
CA LYS A 96 -18.06 3.30 6.88
C LYS A 96 -16.95 3.41 5.82
N GLU A 97 -16.00 4.29 6.05
CA GLU A 97 -14.86 4.55 5.18
C GLU A 97 -13.98 3.29 5.06
N GLY A 98 -13.67 2.68 6.20
CA GLY A 98 -12.87 1.46 6.26
C GLY A 98 -13.54 0.25 5.62
N VAL A 99 -14.87 0.09 5.75
CA VAL A 99 -15.62 -0.97 5.07
C VAL A 99 -15.60 -0.77 3.56
N ILE A 100 -15.81 0.46 3.06
CA ILE A 100 -15.76 0.74 1.63
C ILE A 100 -14.36 0.46 1.07
N CYS A 101 -13.31 0.96 1.72
CA CYS A 101 -11.93 0.67 1.33
C CYS A 101 -11.63 -0.83 1.42
N GLY A 102 -12.14 -1.52 2.45
CA GLY A 102 -11.93 -2.95 2.66
C GLY A 102 -12.58 -3.85 1.61
N ILE A 103 -13.74 -3.48 1.09
CA ILE A 103 -14.39 -4.20 -0.04
C ILE A 103 -13.53 -4.07 -1.30
N LEU A 104 -13.11 -2.85 -1.65
CA LEU A 104 -12.25 -2.61 -2.80
C LEU A 104 -10.91 -3.33 -2.67
N LEU A 105 -10.32 -3.29 -1.47
CA LEU A 105 -9.08 -3.98 -1.16
C LEU A 105 -9.23 -5.51 -1.27
N CYS A 106 -10.35 -6.07 -0.79
CA CYS A 106 -10.65 -7.49 -0.93
C CYS A 106 -10.67 -7.91 -2.41
N ILE A 107 -11.34 -7.14 -3.26
CA ILE A 107 -11.39 -7.41 -4.71
C ILE A 107 -9.98 -7.37 -5.29
N ALA A 108 -9.22 -6.30 -5.03
CA ALA A 108 -7.89 -6.12 -5.58
C ALA A 108 -6.93 -7.24 -5.15
N MET A 109 -6.85 -7.52 -3.85
CA MET A 109 -5.91 -8.51 -3.31
C MET A 109 -6.25 -9.94 -3.72
N ASN A 110 -7.54 -10.29 -3.85
CA ASN A 110 -7.89 -11.62 -4.30
C ASN A 110 -7.65 -11.79 -5.81
N LEU A 111 -7.91 -10.79 -6.64
CA LEU A 111 -7.54 -10.82 -8.06
C LEU A 111 -6.03 -11.01 -8.22
N GLN A 112 -5.22 -10.25 -7.46
CA GLN A 112 -3.77 -10.37 -7.48
C GLN A 112 -3.31 -11.77 -7.08
N GLN A 113 -3.77 -12.29 -5.94
CA GLN A 113 -3.29 -13.59 -5.48
C GLN A 113 -3.78 -14.75 -6.36
N ILE A 114 -4.99 -14.67 -6.92
CA ILE A 114 -5.47 -15.65 -7.91
C ILE A 114 -4.58 -15.57 -9.17
N GLY A 115 -4.23 -14.37 -9.64
CA GLY A 115 -3.29 -14.17 -10.73
C GLY A 115 -1.96 -14.85 -10.45
N ILE A 116 -1.33 -14.54 -9.31
CA ILE A 116 -0.06 -15.13 -8.87
C ILE A 116 -0.13 -16.67 -8.85
N ASN A 117 -1.19 -17.24 -8.31
CA ASN A 117 -1.36 -18.69 -8.18
C ASN A 117 -1.70 -19.38 -9.53
N THR A 118 -2.03 -18.63 -10.58
CA THR A 118 -2.47 -19.16 -11.89
C THR A 118 -1.34 -19.17 -12.93
N TYR A 119 -0.20 -18.53 -12.64
CA TYR A 119 0.93 -18.60 -13.56
C TYR A 119 1.47 -20.03 -13.69
N PRO A 120 1.85 -20.45 -14.90
CA PRO A 120 2.46 -21.76 -15.11
C PRO A 120 3.88 -21.83 -14.52
N ASP A 121 4.34 -23.04 -14.25
CA ASP A 121 5.69 -23.31 -13.78
C ASP A 121 6.75 -22.74 -14.73
N GLY A 122 7.82 -22.18 -14.18
CA GLY A 122 8.93 -21.61 -14.93
C GLY A 122 8.78 -20.14 -15.33
N VAL A 123 7.64 -19.50 -15.00
CA VAL A 123 7.47 -18.06 -15.17
C VAL A 123 8.05 -17.33 -13.96
N ALA A 124 8.79 -16.24 -14.18
CA ALA A 124 9.25 -15.32 -13.12
C ALA A 124 8.06 -14.51 -12.61
N VAL A 125 7.27 -15.12 -11.69
CA VAL A 125 5.97 -14.62 -11.25
C VAL A 125 6.10 -13.31 -10.49
N SER A 126 7.09 -13.20 -9.58
CA SER A 126 7.23 -12.04 -8.69
C SER A 126 7.42 -10.73 -9.48
N GLY A 127 8.31 -10.74 -10.45
CA GLY A 127 8.57 -9.59 -11.32
C GLY A 127 7.37 -9.25 -12.21
N ARG A 128 6.76 -10.28 -12.85
CA ARG A 128 5.65 -10.10 -13.80
C ARG A 128 4.37 -9.60 -13.11
N ALA A 129 3.97 -10.20 -12.00
CA ALA A 129 2.81 -9.79 -11.23
C ALA A 129 3.02 -8.38 -10.63
N GLY A 130 4.19 -8.12 -10.05
CA GLY A 130 4.53 -6.80 -9.50
C GLY A 130 4.46 -5.69 -10.55
N PHE A 131 4.82 -5.99 -11.79
CA PHE A 131 4.70 -5.05 -12.90
C PHE A 131 3.27 -4.80 -13.36
N LEU A 132 2.55 -5.86 -13.65
CA LEU A 132 1.18 -5.73 -14.15
C LEU A 132 0.30 -5.01 -13.12
N THR A 133 0.48 -5.32 -11.84
CA THR A 133 -0.14 -4.57 -10.76
C THR A 133 0.27 -3.09 -10.81
N ALA A 134 1.56 -2.77 -10.94
CA ALA A 134 2.06 -1.39 -10.93
C ALA A 134 1.55 -0.56 -12.13
N THR A 135 0.88 -1.15 -13.13
CA THR A 135 0.18 -0.38 -14.18
C THR A 135 -0.92 0.54 -13.63
N TYR A 136 -1.35 0.36 -12.38
CA TYR A 136 -2.22 1.32 -11.69
C TYR A 136 -1.66 2.75 -11.71
N VAL A 137 -0.34 2.95 -11.79
CA VAL A 137 0.31 4.26 -11.92
C VAL A 137 -0.19 5.02 -13.13
N VAL A 138 -0.26 4.31 -14.27
CA VAL A 138 -0.77 4.87 -15.53
C VAL A 138 -2.25 5.22 -15.40
N MET A 139 -3.02 4.29 -14.84
CA MET A 139 -4.46 4.48 -14.67
C MET A 139 -4.74 5.66 -13.75
N ILE A 140 -3.98 5.83 -12.65
CA ILE A 140 -4.11 6.97 -11.74
C ILE A 140 -3.77 8.28 -12.44
N ALA A 141 -2.70 8.32 -13.26
CA ALA A 141 -2.34 9.53 -13.99
C ALA A 141 -3.46 9.92 -14.97
N ILE A 142 -4.01 8.97 -15.72
CA ILE A 142 -5.11 9.19 -16.66
C ILE A 142 -6.35 9.69 -15.92
N VAL A 143 -6.78 8.99 -14.87
CA VAL A 143 -7.97 9.35 -14.08
C VAL A 143 -7.79 10.73 -13.42
N SER A 144 -6.61 11.07 -12.90
CA SER A 144 -6.30 12.39 -12.32
C SER A 144 -6.53 13.52 -13.33
N VAL A 145 -6.13 13.32 -14.60
CA VAL A 145 -6.40 14.31 -15.68
C VAL A 145 -7.89 14.45 -15.94
N PHE A 146 -8.62 13.33 -16.05
CA PHE A 146 -10.10 13.37 -16.24
C PHE A 146 -10.83 14.01 -15.06
N MET A 147 -10.30 13.90 -13.84
CA MET A 147 -10.82 14.59 -12.65
C MET A 147 -10.46 16.09 -12.61
N GLY A 148 -9.82 16.62 -13.66
CA GLY A 148 -9.45 18.04 -13.78
C GLY A 148 -8.22 18.43 -12.94
N GLN A 149 -7.45 17.48 -12.41
CA GLN A 149 -6.20 17.78 -11.71
C GLN A 149 -5.15 18.26 -12.71
N LYS A 150 -4.60 19.46 -12.47
CA LYS A 150 -3.47 19.96 -13.25
C LYS A 150 -2.19 19.23 -12.81
N LEU A 151 -1.75 18.28 -13.62
CA LEU A 151 -0.47 17.60 -13.40
C LEU A 151 0.68 18.51 -13.86
N HIS A 152 1.75 18.55 -13.09
CA HIS A 152 2.98 19.24 -13.51
C HIS A 152 3.59 18.48 -14.71
N LYS A 153 4.18 19.20 -15.66
CA LYS A 153 4.76 18.60 -16.87
C LYS A 153 5.77 17.49 -16.56
N LEU A 154 6.59 17.69 -15.54
CA LEU A 154 7.56 16.66 -15.10
C LEU A 154 6.88 15.41 -14.55
N THR A 155 5.72 15.51 -13.89
CA THR A 155 4.95 14.34 -13.46
C THR A 155 4.43 13.52 -14.63
N ILE A 156 4.00 14.19 -15.71
CA ILE A 156 3.57 13.53 -16.96
C ILE A 156 4.77 12.82 -17.61
N ILE A 157 5.92 13.49 -17.72
CA ILE A 157 7.15 12.89 -18.25
C ILE A 157 7.57 11.68 -17.41
N ALA A 158 7.56 11.82 -16.09
CA ALA A 158 7.86 10.74 -15.16
C ALA A 158 6.95 9.53 -15.37
N ALA A 159 5.63 9.73 -15.57
CA ALA A 159 4.70 8.66 -15.87
C ALA A 159 5.07 7.90 -17.16
N PHE A 160 5.41 8.61 -18.24
CA PHE A 160 5.85 7.97 -19.49
C PHE A 160 7.17 7.20 -19.33
N VAL A 161 8.16 7.77 -18.61
CA VAL A 161 9.43 7.08 -18.33
C VAL A 161 9.19 5.85 -17.45
N CYS A 162 8.30 5.95 -16.47
CA CYS A 162 7.88 4.83 -15.61
C CYS A 162 7.25 3.70 -16.44
N ILE A 163 6.30 4.01 -17.33
CA ILE A 163 5.67 3.04 -18.23
C ILE A 163 6.72 2.34 -19.10
N ALA A 164 7.64 3.11 -19.70
CA ALA A 164 8.70 2.56 -20.56
C ALA A 164 9.63 1.64 -19.76
N GLY A 165 10.01 2.04 -18.53
CA GLY A 165 10.82 1.22 -17.63
C GLY A 165 10.10 -0.06 -17.22
N MET A 166 8.84 0.05 -16.85
CA MET A 166 8.00 -1.09 -16.51
C MET A 166 7.81 -2.03 -17.70
N TYR A 167 7.63 -1.53 -18.91
CA TYR A 167 7.55 -2.33 -20.13
C TYR A 167 8.84 -3.15 -20.34
N LEU A 168 10.01 -2.53 -20.19
CA LEU A 168 11.28 -3.23 -20.31
C LEU A 168 11.49 -4.28 -19.22
N LEU A 169 11.05 -4.00 -18.00
CA LEU A 169 11.18 -4.91 -16.87
C LEU A 169 10.39 -6.21 -17.10
N CYS A 170 9.25 -6.16 -17.76
CA CYS A 170 8.30 -7.26 -17.73
C CYS A 170 8.05 -7.99 -19.04
N ILE A 171 8.37 -7.39 -20.18
CA ILE A 171 8.22 -8.03 -21.47
C ILE A 171 9.55 -8.65 -21.95
N ALA A 172 10.46 -8.89 -21.02
CA ALA A 172 11.77 -9.45 -21.30
C ALA A 172 11.74 -10.84 -21.94
N GLY A 173 10.69 -11.65 -21.70
CA GLY A 173 10.53 -12.99 -22.25
C GLY A 173 9.88 -13.07 -23.64
N GLY A 174 9.44 -11.94 -24.21
CA GLY A 174 8.68 -11.90 -25.48
C GLY A 174 7.16 -11.82 -25.27
N ILE A 175 6.47 -11.19 -26.24
CA ILE A 175 5.00 -10.97 -26.21
C ILE A 175 4.22 -12.27 -26.50
N ASN A 176 4.89 -13.40 -26.68
CA ASN A 176 4.29 -14.58 -27.29
C ASN A 176 3.30 -15.35 -26.39
N GLU A 177 3.21 -15.02 -25.08
CA GLU A 177 2.31 -15.72 -24.19
C GLU A 177 1.60 -14.73 -23.25
N ILE A 178 0.32 -14.47 -23.52
CA ILE A 178 -0.59 -13.78 -22.60
C ILE A 178 -1.28 -14.84 -21.76
N TYR A 179 -1.08 -14.80 -20.46
CA TYR A 179 -1.72 -15.71 -19.51
C TYR A 179 -3.02 -15.13 -18.97
N VAL A 180 -3.94 -15.98 -18.55
CA VAL A 180 -5.14 -15.56 -17.80
C VAL A 180 -4.73 -14.79 -16.54
N ALA A 181 -3.61 -15.16 -15.93
CA ALA A 181 -2.98 -14.48 -14.80
C ALA A 181 -2.72 -12.99 -15.09
N ASP A 182 -2.23 -12.65 -16.30
CA ASP A 182 -1.96 -11.26 -16.69
C ASP A 182 -3.24 -10.41 -16.70
N ILE A 183 -4.35 -10.99 -17.13
CA ILE A 183 -5.65 -10.31 -17.15
C ILE A 183 -6.13 -10.06 -15.72
N LEU A 184 -5.96 -11.03 -14.82
CA LEU A 184 -6.31 -10.90 -13.41
C LEU A 184 -5.47 -9.81 -12.72
N GLU A 185 -4.17 -9.73 -13.03
CA GLU A 185 -3.28 -8.68 -12.50
C GLU A 185 -3.66 -7.28 -13.04
N LEU A 186 -4.07 -7.16 -14.31
CA LEU A 186 -4.57 -5.90 -14.85
C LEU A 186 -5.92 -5.49 -14.21
N MET A 187 -6.81 -6.43 -13.98
CA MET A 187 -8.06 -6.18 -13.23
C MET A 187 -7.76 -5.77 -11.79
N CYS A 188 -6.76 -6.39 -11.15
CA CYS A 188 -6.25 -5.98 -9.85
C CYS A 188 -5.76 -4.53 -9.88
N ALA A 189 -4.99 -4.13 -10.89
CA ALA A 189 -4.51 -2.76 -11.05
C ALA A 189 -5.67 -1.73 -11.16
N VAL A 190 -6.74 -2.06 -11.87
CA VAL A 190 -7.97 -1.22 -11.89
C VAL A 190 -8.57 -1.11 -10.50
N ALA A 191 -8.70 -2.22 -9.77
CA ALA A 191 -9.27 -2.23 -8.43
C ALA A 191 -8.41 -1.41 -7.44
N PHE A 192 -7.06 -1.53 -7.50
CA PHE A 192 -6.16 -0.69 -6.71
C PHE A 192 -6.25 0.79 -7.08
N THR A 193 -6.43 1.12 -8.35
CA THR A 193 -6.66 2.51 -8.78
C THR A 193 -7.88 3.10 -8.09
N ILE A 194 -9.01 2.40 -8.11
CA ILE A 194 -10.24 2.83 -7.44
C ILE A 194 -10.04 2.90 -5.92
N HIS A 195 -9.37 1.93 -5.33
CA HIS A 195 -9.03 1.90 -3.90
C HIS A 195 -8.20 3.13 -3.51
N MET A 196 -7.16 3.47 -4.28
CA MET A 196 -6.26 4.59 -3.96
C MET A 196 -6.99 5.94 -3.99
N PHE A 197 -7.86 6.19 -4.98
CA PHE A 197 -8.70 7.40 -5.00
C PHE A 197 -9.75 7.41 -3.88
N THR A 198 -10.23 6.23 -3.48
CA THR A 198 -11.17 6.12 -2.35
C THR A 198 -10.48 6.46 -1.04
N VAL A 199 -9.25 5.99 -0.82
CA VAL A 199 -8.43 6.36 0.35
C VAL A 199 -8.12 7.85 0.36
N ASP A 200 -7.76 8.43 -0.79
CA ASP A 200 -7.49 9.88 -0.94
C ASP A 200 -8.73 10.72 -0.56
N LYS A 201 -9.93 10.28 -0.94
CA LYS A 201 -11.19 10.92 -0.55
C LYS A 201 -11.41 10.95 0.96
N TYR A 202 -10.85 10.00 1.68
CA TYR A 202 -10.98 9.86 3.13
C TYR A 202 -9.71 10.29 3.89
N ASP A 203 -8.98 11.26 3.36
CA ASP A 203 -7.71 11.79 3.88
C ASP A 203 -7.78 12.29 5.34
N LYS A 204 -8.97 12.75 5.76
CA LYS A 204 -9.24 13.24 7.14
C LYS A 204 -9.37 12.12 8.17
N ALA A 205 -9.58 10.86 7.74
CA ALA A 205 -9.68 9.73 8.64
C ALA A 205 -8.33 9.43 9.31
N ASP A 206 -8.38 8.83 10.50
CA ASP A 206 -7.18 8.27 11.13
C ASP A 206 -6.68 7.09 10.28
N GLY A 207 -5.47 7.23 9.70
CA GLY A 207 -4.94 6.26 8.75
C GLY A 207 -4.70 4.88 9.36
N VAL A 208 -4.32 4.79 10.65
CA VAL A 208 -4.10 3.50 11.32
C VAL A 208 -5.42 2.80 11.58
N LYS A 209 -6.43 3.54 12.07
CA LYS A 209 -7.79 3.00 12.30
C LYS A 209 -8.47 2.62 10.99
N LEU A 210 -8.29 3.44 9.93
CA LEU A 210 -8.79 3.13 8.60
C LEU A 210 -8.18 1.82 8.05
N SER A 211 -6.84 1.67 8.17
CA SER A 211 -6.14 0.44 7.79
C SER A 211 -6.66 -0.78 8.56
N CYS A 212 -6.85 -0.66 9.88
CA CYS A 212 -7.37 -1.75 10.70
C CYS A 212 -8.74 -2.24 10.21
N ILE A 213 -9.70 -1.33 9.96
CA ILE A 213 -11.04 -1.70 9.51
C ILE A 213 -11.02 -2.26 8.10
N GLN A 214 -10.26 -1.68 7.17
CA GLN A 214 -10.19 -2.19 5.79
C GLN A 214 -9.62 -3.60 5.74
N PHE A 215 -8.59 -3.92 6.54
CA PHE A 215 -8.04 -5.26 6.59
C PHE A 215 -8.96 -6.25 7.30
N LEU A 216 -9.64 -5.83 8.37
CA LEU A 216 -10.65 -6.67 9.02
C LEU A 216 -11.78 -7.01 8.03
N THR A 217 -12.29 -6.02 7.29
CA THR A 217 -13.33 -6.23 6.28
C THR A 217 -12.85 -7.14 5.16
N SER A 218 -11.67 -6.88 4.60
CA SER A 218 -11.08 -7.70 3.53
C SER A 218 -10.81 -9.13 4.02
N GLY A 219 -10.32 -9.29 5.25
CA GLY A 219 -10.07 -10.60 5.85
C GLY A 219 -11.33 -11.41 6.06
N ILE A 220 -12.42 -10.80 6.56
CA ILE A 220 -13.72 -11.47 6.74
C ILE A 220 -14.28 -11.89 5.38
N LEU A 221 -14.29 -11.00 4.39
CA LEU A 221 -14.81 -11.30 3.05
C LEU A 221 -13.99 -12.40 2.37
N SER A 222 -12.65 -12.32 2.43
CA SER A 222 -11.78 -13.38 1.91
C SER A 222 -11.97 -14.69 2.68
N GLY A 223 -12.24 -14.65 3.99
CA GLY A 223 -12.56 -15.82 4.78
C GLY A 223 -13.87 -16.51 4.35
N ILE A 224 -14.90 -15.73 4.00
CA ILE A 224 -16.14 -16.29 3.43
C ILE A 224 -15.85 -16.95 2.08
N LEU A 225 -15.08 -16.31 1.20
CA LEU A 225 -14.70 -16.87 -0.10
C LEU A 225 -13.81 -18.11 0.06
N MET A 226 -12.91 -18.14 1.05
CA MET A 226 -12.10 -19.31 1.41
C MET A 226 -12.98 -20.53 1.73
N LEU A 227 -14.03 -20.35 2.51
CA LEU A 227 -14.94 -21.46 2.87
C LEU A 227 -15.71 -22.01 1.67
N ILE A 228 -15.91 -21.20 0.63
CA ILE A 228 -16.67 -21.59 -0.58
C ILE A 228 -15.75 -22.20 -1.64
N PHE A 229 -14.57 -21.61 -1.89
CA PHE A 229 -13.75 -21.92 -3.05
C PHE A 229 -12.44 -22.65 -2.74
N ASP A 230 -11.84 -22.39 -1.56
CA ASP A 230 -10.59 -23.02 -1.17
C ASP A 230 -10.85 -24.22 -0.26
N LYS A 231 -10.11 -25.29 -0.47
CA LYS A 231 -10.07 -26.43 0.46
C LYS A 231 -8.92 -26.23 1.44
N ALA A 232 -9.08 -25.25 2.35
CA ALA A 232 -8.03 -24.91 3.30
C ALA A 232 -7.80 -26.06 4.29
N ASP A 233 -6.54 -26.52 4.37
CA ASP A 233 -6.06 -27.50 5.33
C ASP A 233 -5.05 -26.81 6.28
N ILE A 234 -5.15 -27.15 7.57
CA ILE A 234 -4.30 -26.57 8.62
C ILE A 234 -2.81 -26.84 8.34
N ASN A 235 -2.47 -28.04 7.84
CA ASN A 235 -1.07 -28.36 7.56
C ASN A 235 -0.51 -27.51 6.42
N SER A 236 -1.30 -27.25 5.40
CA SER A 236 -0.93 -26.37 4.28
C SER A 236 -0.78 -24.91 4.74
N ILE A 237 -1.67 -24.43 5.62
CA ILE A 237 -1.53 -23.09 6.23
C ILE A 237 -0.25 -23.01 7.05
N MET A 238 0.07 -24.05 7.83
CA MET A 238 1.31 -24.07 8.63
C MET A 238 2.58 -24.09 7.78
N LYS A 239 2.57 -24.71 6.60
CA LYS A 239 3.70 -24.63 5.65
C LYS A 239 3.90 -23.22 5.11
N ALA A 240 2.82 -22.46 4.91
CA ALA A 240 2.84 -21.09 4.42
C ALA A 240 2.90 -20.03 5.57
N ILE A 241 3.14 -20.43 6.83
CA ILE A 241 3.00 -19.53 7.97
C ILE A 241 3.95 -18.34 7.92
N ILE A 242 5.20 -18.53 7.47
CA ILE A 242 6.19 -17.44 7.36
C ILE A 242 5.76 -16.41 6.32
N PRO A 243 5.44 -16.79 5.06
CA PRO A 243 4.84 -15.87 4.09
C PRO A 243 3.58 -15.15 4.59
N ILE A 244 2.68 -15.88 5.27
CA ILE A 244 1.44 -15.31 5.82
C ILE A 244 1.76 -14.25 6.88
N LEU A 245 2.66 -14.52 7.83
CA LEU A 245 3.06 -13.59 8.88
C LEU A 245 3.74 -12.36 8.30
N TYR A 246 4.65 -12.55 7.33
CA TYR A 246 5.30 -11.44 6.64
C TYR A 246 4.26 -10.56 5.92
N ALA A 247 3.39 -11.16 5.13
CA ALA A 247 2.37 -10.44 4.40
C ALA A 247 1.33 -9.77 5.33
N GLY A 248 0.97 -10.41 6.44
CA GLY A 248 0.03 -9.88 7.43
C GLY A 248 0.61 -8.68 8.20
N VAL A 249 1.78 -8.82 8.79
CA VAL A 249 2.37 -7.78 9.65
C VAL A 249 3.03 -6.70 8.80
N MET A 250 3.96 -7.07 7.91
CA MET A 250 4.75 -6.09 7.18
C MET A 250 3.96 -5.47 6.04
N SER A 251 3.35 -6.28 5.16
CA SER A 251 2.64 -5.77 3.99
C SER A 251 1.28 -5.16 4.39
N SER A 252 0.38 -5.92 5.01
CA SER A 252 -0.95 -5.43 5.38
C SER A 252 -0.91 -4.46 6.57
N GLY A 253 -0.17 -4.78 7.63
CA GLY A 253 -0.12 -3.94 8.83
C GLY A 253 0.66 -2.65 8.61
N ILE A 254 1.92 -2.74 8.20
CA ILE A 254 2.84 -1.59 8.15
C ILE A 254 2.76 -0.86 6.82
N ALA A 255 2.94 -1.55 5.68
CA ALA A 255 3.11 -0.87 4.40
C ALA A 255 1.84 -0.15 3.91
N TYR A 256 0.65 -0.75 4.04
CA TYR A 256 -0.60 -0.05 3.72
C TYR A 256 -0.88 1.12 4.66
N THR A 257 -0.53 1.01 5.94
CA THR A 257 -0.61 2.14 6.87
C THR A 257 0.33 3.26 6.42
N PHE A 258 1.54 2.92 6.00
CA PHE A 258 2.50 3.87 5.42
C PHE A 258 1.97 4.51 4.14
N GLN A 259 1.32 3.75 3.26
CA GLN A 259 0.65 4.30 2.09
C GLN A 259 -0.40 5.35 2.49
N ILE A 260 -1.34 5.02 3.36
CA ILE A 260 -2.41 5.93 3.78
C ILE A 260 -1.84 7.20 4.44
N ILE A 261 -0.81 7.05 5.27
CA ILE A 261 -0.13 8.18 5.89
C ILE A 261 0.62 9.00 4.83
N GLY A 262 1.34 8.35 3.94
CA GLY A 262 2.13 9.00 2.89
C GLY A 262 1.27 9.77 1.88
N GLN A 263 0.11 9.22 1.51
CA GLN A 263 -0.85 9.88 0.60
C GLN A 263 -1.38 11.21 1.14
N LYS A 264 -1.39 11.42 2.45
CA LYS A 264 -1.77 12.72 3.05
C LYS A 264 -0.78 13.86 2.71
N TYR A 265 0.42 13.52 2.27
CA TYR A 265 1.50 14.47 1.98
C TYR A 265 1.89 14.54 0.50
N ALA A 266 1.29 13.72 -0.35
CA ALA A 266 1.58 13.67 -1.78
C ALA A 266 0.30 13.47 -2.59
N LYS A 267 0.24 14.05 -3.79
CA LYS A 267 -0.88 13.83 -4.72
C LYS A 267 -0.92 12.36 -5.14
N PRO A 268 -2.11 11.79 -5.43
CA PRO A 268 -2.25 10.38 -5.83
C PRO A 268 -1.30 9.97 -6.97
N SER A 269 -1.12 10.82 -7.98
CA SER A 269 -0.22 10.55 -9.10
C SER A 269 1.25 10.43 -8.70
N VAL A 270 1.72 11.27 -7.76
CA VAL A 270 3.10 11.19 -7.25
C VAL A 270 3.25 9.99 -6.33
N THR A 271 2.27 9.74 -5.46
CA THR A 271 2.23 8.55 -4.61
C THR A 271 2.36 7.28 -5.44
N ALA A 272 1.57 7.17 -6.52
CA ALA A 272 1.59 6.02 -7.40
C ALA A 272 2.97 5.81 -8.05
N ILE A 273 3.63 6.88 -8.54
CA ILE A 273 4.97 6.78 -9.14
C ILE A 273 6.01 6.33 -8.10
N VAL A 274 5.95 6.81 -6.84
CA VAL A 274 6.87 6.34 -5.79
C VAL A 274 6.61 4.88 -5.46
N LEU A 275 5.35 4.49 -5.34
CA LEU A 275 4.97 3.12 -5.04
C LEU A 275 5.29 2.15 -6.19
N SER A 276 5.39 2.61 -7.45
CA SER A 276 5.79 1.75 -8.58
C SER A 276 7.19 1.14 -8.43
N LEU A 277 8.02 1.67 -7.53
CA LEU A 277 9.27 1.01 -7.15
C LEU A 277 9.07 -0.38 -6.53
N GLU A 278 7.84 -0.73 -6.14
CA GLU A 278 7.51 -2.08 -5.71
C GLU A 278 7.85 -3.12 -6.79
N SER A 279 7.65 -2.80 -8.07
CA SER A 279 8.02 -3.69 -9.18
C SER A 279 9.53 -3.90 -9.30
N VAL A 280 10.32 -2.85 -9.07
CA VAL A 280 11.79 -2.94 -9.02
C VAL A 280 12.24 -3.79 -7.84
N PHE A 281 11.67 -3.54 -6.65
CA PHE A 281 11.99 -4.33 -5.47
C PHE A 281 11.51 -5.77 -5.58
N ALA A 282 10.38 -6.03 -6.26
CA ALA A 282 9.89 -7.38 -6.53
C ALA A 282 10.87 -8.16 -7.43
N ALA A 283 11.33 -7.54 -8.53
CA ALA A 283 12.31 -8.15 -9.43
C ALA A 283 13.65 -8.43 -8.74
N LEU A 284 14.15 -7.46 -7.96
CA LEU A 284 15.39 -7.64 -7.19
C LEU A 284 15.25 -8.71 -6.09
N ALA A 285 14.12 -8.73 -5.39
CA ALA A 285 13.87 -9.75 -4.38
C ALA A 285 13.69 -11.14 -4.98
N GLY A 286 13.01 -11.28 -6.12
CA GLY A 286 12.89 -12.53 -6.87
C GLY A 286 14.27 -13.03 -7.31
N TRP A 287 15.12 -12.15 -7.84
CA TRP A 287 16.50 -12.51 -8.18
C TRP A 287 17.31 -13.01 -6.99
N ILE A 288 17.28 -12.29 -5.85
CA ILE A 288 18.11 -12.61 -4.68
C ILE A 288 17.56 -13.81 -3.90
N LEU A 289 16.23 -13.91 -3.72
CA LEU A 289 15.61 -14.87 -2.80
C LEU A 289 15.10 -16.13 -3.50
N LEU A 290 14.64 -16.02 -4.76
CA LEU A 290 14.10 -17.14 -5.53
C LEU A 290 15.07 -17.60 -6.64
N GLY A 291 16.20 -16.92 -6.83
CA GLY A 291 17.16 -17.25 -7.91
C GLY A 291 16.64 -16.91 -9.32
N GLU A 292 15.61 -16.06 -9.43
CA GLU A 292 15.14 -15.55 -10.71
C GLU A 292 16.27 -14.76 -11.42
N HIS A 293 16.46 -14.93 -12.72
CA HIS A 293 17.54 -14.25 -13.44
C HIS A 293 17.05 -12.91 -14.02
N LEU A 294 17.74 -11.82 -13.66
CA LEU A 294 17.51 -10.51 -14.27
C LEU A 294 18.35 -10.38 -15.55
N SER A 295 17.69 -10.18 -16.68
CA SER A 295 18.33 -9.82 -17.94
C SER A 295 18.81 -8.36 -17.93
N THR A 296 19.73 -8.00 -18.84
CA THR A 296 20.17 -6.59 -19.03
C THR A 296 18.99 -5.67 -19.34
N ARG A 297 17.98 -6.17 -20.00
CA ARG A 297 16.76 -5.43 -20.34
C ARG A 297 15.93 -5.11 -19.09
N GLU A 298 15.76 -6.07 -18.20
CA GLU A 298 15.06 -5.88 -16.92
C GLU A 298 15.82 -4.90 -16.02
N LEU A 299 17.14 -5.00 -15.97
CA LEU A 299 17.96 -4.04 -15.24
C LEU A 299 17.82 -2.61 -15.79
N THR A 300 17.76 -2.44 -17.11
CA THR A 300 17.49 -1.16 -17.77
C THR A 300 16.09 -0.66 -17.37
N GLY A 301 15.10 -1.54 -17.34
CA GLY A 301 13.75 -1.24 -16.86
C GLY A 301 13.74 -0.70 -15.42
N CYS A 302 14.46 -1.35 -14.50
CA CYS A 302 14.62 -0.90 -13.12
C CYS A 302 15.22 0.52 -13.04
N ILE A 303 16.27 0.79 -13.81
CA ILE A 303 16.92 2.13 -13.85
C ILE A 303 15.95 3.20 -14.34
N LEU A 304 15.13 2.91 -15.36
CA LEU A 304 14.14 3.85 -15.87
C LEU A 304 13.04 4.13 -14.85
N VAL A 305 12.50 3.11 -14.17
CA VAL A 305 11.48 3.29 -13.12
C VAL A 305 12.05 4.15 -11.98
N PHE A 306 13.27 3.86 -11.53
CA PHE A 306 13.94 4.66 -10.51
C PHE A 306 14.15 6.12 -10.95
N THR A 307 14.55 6.33 -12.19
CA THR A 307 14.71 7.68 -12.78
C THR A 307 13.37 8.41 -12.83
N ALA A 308 12.28 7.73 -13.19
CA ALA A 308 10.94 8.31 -13.19
C ALA A 308 10.53 8.79 -11.80
N VAL A 309 10.83 8.02 -10.74
CA VAL A 309 10.56 8.43 -9.37
C VAL A 309 11.30 9.72 -9.01
N ILE A 310 12.57 9.83 -9.37
CA ILE A 310 13.35 11.05 -9.14
C ILE A 310 12.73 12.25 -9.88
N ILE A 311 12.40 12.10 -11.16
CA ILE A 311 11.77 13.17 -11.97
C ILE A 311 10.43 13.61 -11.35
N ALA A 312 9.62 12.69 -10.86
CA ALA A 312 8.32 12.98 -10.25
C ALA A 312 8.43 13.80 -8.95
N GLN A 313 9.55 13.69 -8.24
CA GLN A 313 9.79 14.41 -6.99
C GLN A 313 10.30 15.84 -7.20
N ILE A 314 10.91 16.18 -8.35
CA ILE A 314 11.51 17.52 -8.62
C ILE A 314 10.52 18.66 -8.33
N PRO A 315 9.25 18.65 -8.80
CA PRO A 315 8.32 19.74 -8.53
C PRO A 315 8.02 19.97 -7.04
N GLN A 316 8.04 18.89 -6.24
CA GLN A 316 7.81 18.99 -4.81
C GLN A 316 9.00 19.60 -4.06
N PHE A 317 10.22 19.31 -4.51
CA PHE A 317 11.43 19.94 -3.97
C PHE A 317 11.47 21.44 -4.27
N ALA A 318 11.13 21.86 -5.50
CA ALA A 318 11.11 23.25 -5.90
C ALA A 318 10.13 24.08 -5.05
N HIS A 319 8.92 23.59 -4.81
CA HIS A 319 7.91 24.27 -4.00
C HIS A 319 8.34 24.43 -2.54
N ASN A 320 8.97 23.41 -1.95
CA ASN A 320 9.47 23.49 -0.57
C ASN A 320 10.62 24.52 -0.39
N VAL A 321 11.44 24.73 -1.41
CA VAL A 321 12.52 25.73 -1.40
C VAL A 321 11.95 27.15 -1.43
N ASP A 322 10.88 27.37 -2.20
CA ASP A 322 10.24 28.69 -2.28
C ASP A 322 9.50 29.05 -0.98
N ASP A 323 8.76 28.08 -0.38
CA ASP A 323 8.09 28.27 0.92
C ASP A 323 9.08 28.55 2.05
N SER A 324 10.23 27.87 2.06
CA SER A 324 11.27 28.09 3.07
C SER A 324 11.95 29.46 2.93
N LYS A 325 12.07 30.02 1.71
CA LYS A 325 12.60 31.36 1.48
C LYS A 325 11.61 32.44 1.91
N GLN A 326 10.30 32.24 1.76
CA GLN A 326 9.29 33.18 2.23
C GLN A 326 9.22 33.26 3.76
N GLN A 327 9.38 32.13 4.47
CA GLN A 327 9.41 32.10 5.95
C GLN A 327 10.68 32.73 6.57
N VAL A 328 11.75 32.93 5.82
CA VAL A 328 12.99 33.60 6.29
C VAL A 328 12.94 35.12 6.06
N ILE A 329 11.99 35.59 5.25
CA ILE A 329 11.85 37.03 4.88
C ILE A 329 10.74 37.71 5.76
N GLU A 330 9.88 36.95 6.43
CA GLU A 330 8.95 37.41 7.48
C GLU A 330 9.58 37.30 8.89
#